data_58d0868b5a02e002d392bb3befe279a1
#
_entry.id   58d0868b5a02e002d392bb3befe279a1
#
_cell.length_a   1.000
_cell.length_b   1.000
_cell.length_c   1.000
_cell.angle_alpha   90.00
_cell.angle_beta   90.00
_cell.angle_gamma   90.00
#
_symmetry.space_group_name_H-M   'P 1'
#
loop_
_entity.id
_entity.type
_entity.pdbx_description
1 polymer ?
#
loop_
_entity_poly.entity_id
_entity_poly.type
_entity_poly.pdbx_seq_one_letter_code
_entity_poly.pdbx_strand_id
1 'polypeptide(L)'
;MRFAFGNSELGTRNSELEIFMKNAVLITIGNEVLSGTTVDTNSNFIAKELSKIGISVSQIFTISDEIEIIKNTLQNAFQLTDLVITTGGLGPTKDDKTKKAFCEFFNDEIVYDEETFQHLKTRLERIGRLEIIERNREQAM
;
A
#
# COMPACT_ATOMS: atom_id res chain seq x y z
N MET A 1 -0.32 -6.23 -4.87
CA MET A 1 -0.64 -5.12 -5.76
C MET A 1 0.62 -4.78 -6.53
N ARG A 2 0.63 -4.94 -7.84
CA ARG A 2 1.83 -4.77 -8.68
C ARG A 2 1.55 -3.62 -9.65
N PHE A 3 2.22 -2.49 -9.48
CA PHE A 3 2.13 -1.38 -10.42
C PHE A 3 3.16 -1.56 -11.54
N ALA A 4 2.72 -1.49 -12.78
CA ALA A 4 3.58 -1.53 -13.96
C ALA A 4 3.96 -0.09 -14.36
N PHE A 5 5.24 0.22 -14.34
CA PHE A 5 5.76 1.47 -14.91
C PHE A 5 6.00 1.31 -16.40
N GLY A 6 5.62 2.33 -17.16
CA GLY A 6 5.71 2.34 -18.61
C GLY A 6 7.14 2.14 -19.12
N ASN A 7 7.24 1.36 -20.19
CA ASN A 7 8.49 1.04 -20.90
C ASN A 7 9.11 2.28 -21.53
N SER A 8 10.32 2.61 -21.13
CA SER A 8 11.28 3.31 -22.00
C SER A 8 12.71 2.88 -21.68
N GLU A 9 13.32 2.19 -22.65
CA GLU A 9 14.73 1.91 -22.88
C GLU A 9 15.52 1.17 -21.77
N LEU A 10 15.59 -0.15 -21.92
CA LEU A 10 16.51 -1.06 -21.25
C LEU A 10 17.91 -0.98 -21.88
N GLY A 11 18.78 -0.21 -21.29
CA GLY A 11 20.20 -0.21 -21.61
C GLY A 11 20.98 0.68 -20.64
N THR A 12 21.75 0.09 -19.72
CA THR A 12 22.65 0.73 -18.75
C THR A 12 22.09 1.14 -17.37
N ARG A 13 20.97 0.58 -16.93
CA ARG A 13 20.29 1.04 -15.68
C ARG A 13 20.62 0.29 -14.39
N ASN A 14 21.38 -0.79 -14.39
CA ASN A 14 21.58 -1.57 -13.16
C ASN A 14 22.39 -0.83 -12.09
N SER A 15 23.38 -0.01 -12.47
CA SER A 15 24.17 0.75 -11.49
C SER A 15 23.47 2.03 -10.98
N GLU A 16 22.61 2.63 -11.80
CA GLU A 16 21.82 3.81 -11.37
C GLU A 16 20.60 3.42 -10.53
N LEU A 17 19.95 2.28 -10.80
CA LEU A 17 18.89 1.72 -9.98
C LEU A 17 19.37 1.34 -8.57
N GLU A 18 20.59 0.85 -8.42
CA GLU A 18 21.22 0.59 -7.11
C GLU A 18 21.46 1.85 -6.30
N ILE A 19 21.63 3.01 -6.96
CA ILE A 19 21.83 4.30 -6.29
C ILE A 19 20.50 4.95 -5.89
N PHE A 20 19.42 4.76 -6.64
CA PHE A 20 18.14 5.46 -6.45
C PHE A 20 17.25 4.87 -5.35
N MET A 21 17.30 3.57 -5.06
CA MET A 21 16.42 2.93 -4.07
C MET A 21 17.06 2.76 -2.69
N LYS A 22 17.85 3.71 -2.23
CA LYS A 22 18.44 3.65 -0.87
C LYS A 22 17.49 4.09 0.23
N ASN A 23 16.43 4.78 -0.11
CA ASN A 23 15.50 5.35 0.85
C ASN A 23 14.05 4.99 0.51
N ALA A 24 13.25 4.76 1.55
CA ALA A 24 11.81 4.57 1.44
C ALA A 24 11.09 5.60 2.32
N VAL A 25 9.86 5.92 1.93
CA VAL A 25 8.89 6.62 2.78
C VAL A 25 7.77 5.66 3.14
N LEU A 26 7.39 5.62 4.42
CA LEU A 26 6.25 4.84 4.88
C LEU A 26 5.07 5.77 5.15
N ILE A 27 3.86 5.33 4.81
CA ILE A 27 2.62 6.05 5.11
C ILE A 27 1.67 5.08 5.83
N THR A 28 1.36 5.37 7.09
CA THR A 28 0.34 4.65 7.87
C THR A 28 -0.96 5.44 7.82
N ILE A 29 -2.00 4.80 7.28
CA ILE A 29 -3.32 5.41 7.11
C ILE A 29 -4.26 4.80 8.15
N GLY A 30 -4.76 5.62 9.08
CA GLY A 30 -5.71 5.16 10.10
C GLY A 30 -5.91 6.17 11.23
N ASN A 31 -7.16 6.51 11.47
CA ASN A 31 -7.55 7.43 12.55
C ASN A 31 -7.24 6.85 13.93
N GLU A 32 -7.29 5.53 14.08
CA GLU A 32 -6.96 4.82 15.32
C GLU A 32 -5.47 4.92 15.68
N VAL A 33 -4.60 5.02 14.67
CA VAL A 33 -3.16 5.22 14.85
C VAL A 33 -2.89 6.67 15.22
N LEU A 34 -3.53 7.61 14.52
CA LEU A 34 -3.43 9.04 14.82
C LEU A 34 -3.90 9.39 16.23
N SER A 35 -5.00 8.78 16.68
CA SER A 35 -5.54 9.00 18.03
C SER A 35 -4.72 8.32 19.14
N GLY A 36 -3.74 7.49 18.78
CA GLY A 36 -2.95 6.72 19.74
C GLY A 36 -3.68 5.51 20.34
N THR A 37 -4.88 5.18 19.82
CA THR A 37 -5.64 4.00 20.29
C THR A 37 -4.95 2.71 19.84
N THR A 38 -4.26 2.74 18.69
CA THR A 38 -3.49 1.63 18.13
C THR A 38 -2.04 2.05 17.90
N VAL A 39 -1.11 1.20 18.32
CA VAL A 39 0.33 1.42 18.07
C VAL A 39 0.68 1.02 16.64
N ASP A 40 1.43 1.85 15.93
CA ASP A 40 1.94 1.54 14.61
C ASP A 40 3.06 0.47 14.65
N THR A 41 2.66 -0.78 14.73
CA THR A 41 3.58 -1.92 14.66
C THR A 41 4.02 -2.24 13.24
N ASN A 42 3.21 -1.84 12.24
CA ASN A 42 3.47 -2.12 10.84
C ASN A 42 4.69 -1.34 10.32
N SER A 43 4.72 -0.03 10.54
CA SER A 43 5.87 0.79 10.13
C SER A 43 7.16 0.35 10.80
N ASN A 44 7.10 -0.02 12.08
CA ASN A 44 8.26 -0.55 12.79
C ASN A 44 8.76 -1.86 12.15
N PHE A 45 7.85 -2.80 11.85
CA PHE A 45 8.19 -4.05 11.19
C PHE A 45 8.80 -3.81 9.80
N ILE A 46 8.11 -3.02 8.95
CA ILE A 46 8.55 -2.72 7.59
C ILE A 46 9.94 -2.04 7.60
N ALA A 47 10.15 -1.05 8.46
CA ALA A 47 11.43 -0.36 8.56
C ALA A 47 12.57 -1.31 8.93
N LYS A 48 12.34 -2.26 9.86
CA LYS A 48 13.32 -3.27 10.23
C LYS A 48 13.64 -4.22 9.06
N GLU A 49 12.63 -4.66 8.31
CA GLU A 49 12.84 -5.57 7.17
C GLU A 49 13.57 -4.86 6.02
N LEU A 50 13.22 -3.61 5.73
CA LEU A 50 13.90 -2.79 4.73
C LEU A 50 15.39 -2.57 5.08
N SER A 51 15.67 -2.29 6.35
CA SER A 51 17.05 -2.12 6.83
C SER A 51 17.92 -3.35 6.61
N LYS A 52 17.38 -4.57 6.71
CA LYS A 52 18.11 -5.83 6.47
C LYS A 52 18.58 -5.97 5.02
N ILE A 53 17.87 -5.33 4.09
CA ILE A 53 18.20 -5.34 2.65
C ILE A 53 18.87 -4.03 2.18
N GLY A 54 19.31 -3.20 3.13
CA GLY A 54 20.06 -1.98 2.82
C GLY A 54 19.22 -0.77 2.42
N ILE A 55 17.90 -0.82 2.61
CA ILE A 55 16.99 0.31 2.35
C ILE A 55 16.70 1.03 3.66
N SER A 56 17.00 2.33 3.73
CA SER A 56 16.69 3.17 4.90
C SER A 56 15.31 3.83 4.73
N VAL A 57 14.57 3.91 5.83
CA VAL A 57 13.34 4.70 5.86
C VAL A 57 13.69 6.14 6.22
N SER A 58 13.43 7.07 5.30
CA SER A 58 13.72 8.50 5.49
C SER A 58 12.64 9.22 6.28
N GLN A 59 11.37 8.82 6.08
CA GLN A 59 10.23 9.41 6.79
C GLN A 59 9.11 8.38 6.99
N ILE A 60 8.35 8.57 8.06
CA ILE A 60 7.11 7.85 8.35
C ILE A 60 6.03 8.89 8.56
N PHE A 61 4.99 8.85 7.73
CA PHE A 61 3.79 9.66 7.90
C PHE A 61 2.68 8.81 8.51
N THR A 62 2.02 9.34 9.54
CA THR A 62 0.76 8.79 10.05
C THR A 62 -0.34 9.77 9.73
N ILE A 63 -1.35 9.33 8.98
CA ILE A 63 -2.38 10.22 8.43
C ILE A 63 -3.79 9.65 8.62
N SER A 64 -4.78 10.54 8.53
CA SER A 64 -6.19 10.14 8.49
C SER A 64 -6.53 9.45 7.14
N ASP A 65 -7.67 8.77 7.12
CA ASP A 65 -8.22 8.09 5.95
C ASP A 65 -9.02 9.04 5.02
N GLU A 66 -8.71 10.32 5.02
CA GLU A 66 -9.33 11.30 4.13
C GLU A 66 -8.62 11.33 2.77
N ILE A 67 -9.42 11.26 1.67
CA ILE A 67 -8.91 11.15 0.30
C ILE A 67 -7.88 12.23 -0.03
N GLU A 68 -8.18 13.49 0.26
CA GLU A 68 -7.29 14.60 -0.06
C GLU A 68 -5.99 14.57 0.78
N ILE A 69 -6.06 14.13 2.03
CA ILE A 69 -4.88 13.98 2.89
C ILE A 69 -3.99 12.85 2.35
N ILE A 70 -4.58 11.73 1.94
CA ILE A 70 -3.84 10.60 1.34
C ILE A 70 -3.15 11.06 0.05
N LYS A 71 -3.87 11.72 -0.87
CA LYS A 71 -3.33 12.21 -2.15
C LYS A 71 -2.18 13.19 -1.96
N ASN A 72 -2.37 14.18 -1.09
CA ASN A 72 -1.33 15.18 -0.80
C ASN A 72 -0.09 14.53 -0.16
N THR A 73 -0.29 13.55 0.73
CA THR A 73 0.83 12.84 1.37
C THR A 73 1.58 11.97 0.37
N LEU A 74 0.87 11.28 -0.55
CA LEU A 74 1.50 10.54 -1.65
C LEU A 74 2.33 11.46 -2.54
N GLN A 75 1.78 12.62 -2.93
CA GLN A 75 2.51 13.59 -3.73
C GLN A 75 3.81 14.05 -3.04
N ASN A 76 3.74 14.37 -1.75
CA ASN A 76 4.91 14.77 -0.97
C ASN A 76 5.91 13.62 -0.82
N ALA A 77 5.44 12.41 -0.58
CA ALA A 77 6.29 11.23 -0.43
C ALA A 77 7.07 10.93 -1.73
N PHE A 78 6.42 11.02 -2.89
CA PHE A 78 7.06 10.81 -4.21
C PHE A 78 8.04 11.92 -4.61
N GLN A 79 8.01 13.08 -3.95
CA GLN A 79 9.07 14.09 -4.09
C GLN A 79 10.34 13.74 -3.33
N LEU A 80 10.25 12.83 -2.34
CA LEU A 80 11.37 12.44 -1.47
C LEU A 80 12.04 11.15 -1.92
N THR A 81 11.29 10.23 -2.54
CA THR A 81 11.77 8.91 -2.95
C THR A 81 10.85 8.27 -3.99
N ASP A 82 11.40 7.35 -4.78
CA ASP A 82 10.63 6.51 -5.70
C ASP A 82 9.98 5.29 -5.01
N LEU A 83 10.35 5.00 -3.75
CA LEU A 83 9.80 3.88 -2.98
C LEU A 83 8.91 4.38 -1.84
N VAL A 84 7.61 4.38 -2.08
CA VAL A 84 6.60 4.70 -1.07
C VAL A 84 5.83 3.43 -0.71
N ILE A 85 5.79 3.10 0.58
CA ILE A 85 5.05 1.94 1.09
C ILE A 85 3.94 2.44 1.99
N THR A 86 2.72 1.98 1.73
CA THR A 86 1.55 2.36 2.51
C THR A 86 0.98 1.17 3.27
N THR A 87 0.45 1.42 4.45
CA THR A 87 -0.25 0.45 5.30
C THR A 87 -1.48 1.09 5.93
N GLY A 88 -2.53 0.30 6.13
CA GLY A 88 -3.80 0.75 6.70
C GLY A 88 -4.85 1.12 5.64
N GLY A 89 -6.10 1.29 6.07
CA GLY A 89 -7.23 1.66 5.22
C GLY A 89 -7.57 0.64 4.11
N LEU A 90 -7.23 -0.63 4.25
CA LEU A 90 -7.45 -1.69 3.24
C LEU A 90 -8.54 -2.69 3.65
N GLY A 91 -9.41 -2.30 4.56
CA GLY A 91 -10.50 -3.14 5.03
C GLY A 91 -11.62 -3.38 3.99
N PRO A 92 -12.51 -4.37 4.23
CA PRO A 92 -13.63 -4.67 3.32
C PRO A 92 -14.84 -3.74 3.54
N THR A 93 -14.67 -2.61 4.21
CA THR A 93 -15.77 -1.69 4.49
C THR A 93 -15.94 -0.69 3.35
N LYS A 94 -17.20 -0.31 3.07
CA LYS A 94 -17.54 0.70 2.05
C LYS A 94 -16.90 2.09 2.31
N ASP A 95 -16.38 2.27 3.53
CA ASP A 95 -15.69 3.50 3.95
C ASP A 95 -14.18 3.45 3.65
N ASP A 96 -13.69 2.42 2.92
CA ASP A 96 -12.29 2.31 2.55
C ASP A 96 -11.91 3.34 1.48
N LYS A 97 -11.53 4.50 1.95
CA LYS A 97 -11.17 5.65 1.11
C LYS A 97 -9.77 5.51 0.50
N THR A 98 -8.94 4.60 1.02
CA THR A 98 -7.55 4.43 0.57
C THR A 98 -7.48 3.98 -0.88
N LYS A 99 -8.22 2.94 -1.27
CA LYS A 99 -8.26 2.47 -2.67
C LYS A 99 -8.71 3.58 -3.62
N LYS A 100 -9.78 4.30 -3.24
CA LYS A 100 -10.31 5.41 -4.03
C LYS A 100 -9.28 6.54 -4.17
N ALA A 101 -8.60 6.92 -3.09
CA ALA A 101 -7.57 7.94 -3.12
C ALA A 101 -6.40 7.57 -4.04
N PHE A 102 -6.02 6.29 -4.05
CA PHE A 102 -4.98 5.77 -4.96
C PHE A 102 -5.42 5.81 -6.41
N CYS A 103 -6.65 5.37 -6.72
CA CYS A 103 -7.17 5.44 -8.08
C CYS A 103 -7.22 6.88 -8.58
N GLU A 104 -7.70 7.82 -7.76
CA GLU A 104 -7.70 9.24 -8.12
C GLU A 104 -6.29 9.80 -8.31
N PHE A 105 -5.33 9.43 -7.43
CA PHE A 105 -3.96 9.92 -7.50
C PHE A 105 -3.22 9.43 -8.75
N PHE A 106 -3.39 8.15 -9.10
CA PHE A 106 -2.72 7.53 -10.25
C PHE A 106 -3.53 7.62 -11.55
N ASN A 107 -4.72 8.24 -11.50
CA ASN A 107 -5.67 8.28 -12.62
C ASN A 107 -5.99 6.89 -13.16
N ASP A 108 -6.35 5.99 -12.25
CA ASP A 108 -6.65 4.58 -12.48
C ASP A 108 -8.03 4.23 -11.95
N GLU A 109 -8.52 3.03 -12.19
CA GLU A 109 -9.83 2.55 -11.75
C GLU A 109 -9.74 1.24 -10.97
N ILE A 110 -10.72 1.02 -10.10
CA ILE A 110 -10.86 -0.23 -9.34
C ILE A 110 -11.53 -1.26 -10.25
N VAL A 111 -10.83 -2.35 -10.54
CA VAL A 111 -11.36 -3.47 -11.32
C VAL A 111 -11.48 -4.73 -10.46
N TYR A 112 -12.53 -5.50 -10.68
CA TYR A 112 -12.71 -6.79 -10.02
C TYR A 112 -11.82 -7.84 -10.69
N ASP A 113 -11.07 -8.57 -9.89
CA ASP A 113 -10.19 -9.65 -10.33
C ASP A 113 -10.73 -11.01 -9.84
N GLU A 114 -11.25 -11.80 -10.77
CA GLU A 114 -11.84 -13.11 -10.49
C GLU A 114 -10.79 -14.11 -9.98
N GLU A 115 -9.56 -14.08 -10.49
CA GLU A 115 -8.50 -15.00 -10.08
C GLU A 115 -8.13 -14.74 -8.60
N THR A 116 -7.95 -13.47 -8.25
CA THR A 116 -7.70 -13.05 -6.86
C THR A 116 -8.87 -13.48 -5.95
N PHE A 117 -10.11 -13.33 -6.40
CA PHE A 117 -11.27 -13.77 -5.62
C PHE A 117 -11.29 -15.27 -5.40
N GLN A 118 -10.99 -16.08 -6.42
CA GLN A 118 -10.93 -17.53 -6.28
C GLN A 118 -9.80 -17.99 -5.35
N HIS A 119 -8.66 -17.34 -5.38
CA HIS A 119 -7.57 -17.57 -4.42
C HIS A 119 -8.00 -17.25 -2.98
N LEU A 120 -8.65 -16.11 -2.77
CA LEU A 120 -9.18 -15.72 -1.46
C LEU A 120 -10.21 -16.74 -0.96
N LYS A 121 -11.16 -17.12 -1.81
CA LYS A 121 -12.19 -18.11 -1.51
C LYS A 121 -11.58 -19.44 -1.07
N THR A 122 -10.65 -19.99 -1.86
CA THR A 122 -9.96 -21.24 -1.53
C THR A 122 -9.24 -21.17 -0.18
N ARG A 123 -8.62 -20.04 0.12
CA ARG A 123 -7.93 -19.83 1.41
C ARG A 123 -8.93 -19.78 2.57
N LEU A 124 -10.05 -19.09 2.42
CA LEU A 124 -11.09 -18.99 3.44
C LEU A 124 -11.79 -20.33 3.69
N GLU A 125 -12.02 -21.12 2.64
CA GLU A 125 -12.56 -22.48 2.73
C GLU A 125 -11.63 -23.40 3.54
N ARG A 126 -10.30 -23.33 3.31
CA ARG A 126 -9.30 -24.14 4.04
C ARG A 126 -9.28 -23.86 5.54
N ILE A 127 -9.59 -22.62 5.95
CA ILE A 127 -9.62 -22.22 7.37
C ILE A 127 -11.03 -22.29 7.95
N GLY A 128 -12.04 -22.80 7.19
CA GLY A 128 -13.40 -22.97 7.65
C GLY A 128 -14.21 -21.69 7.84
N ARG A 129 -13.81 -20.59 7.14
CA ARG A 129 -14.44 -19.28 7.26
C ARG A 129 -15.33 -18.94 6.06
N LEU A 130 -16.28 -19.81 5.76
CA LEU A 130 -17.17 -19.68 4.60
C LEU A 130 -18.08 -18.44 4.70
N GLU A 131 -18.50 -18.07 5.91
CA GLU A 131 -19.43 -16.97 6.19
C GLU A 131 -18.90 -15.59 5.80
N ILE A 132 -17.59 -15.47 5.62
CA ILE A 132 -16.96 -14.18 5.29
C ILE A 132 -16.52 -14.05 3.83
N ILE A 133 -16.77 -15.07 2.99
CA ILE A 133 -16.34 -15.06 1.58
C ILE A 133 -16.95 -13.87 0.84
N GLU A 134 -18.26 -13.69 0.91
CA GLU A 134 -18.94 -12.58 0.22
C GLU A 134 -18.53 -11.21 0.77
N ARG A 135 -18.32 -11.09 2.09
CA ARG A 135 -17.83 -9.84 2.69
C ARG A 135 -16.45 -9.43 2.19
N ASN A 136 -15.62 -10.40 1.82
CA ASN A 136 -14.28 -10.16 1.32
C ASN A 136 -14.21 -10.08 -0.21
N ARG A 137 -15.34 -10.16 -0.91
CA ARG A 137 -15.38 -10.01 -2.38
C ARG A 137 -14.83 -8.67 -2.82
N GLU A 138 -15.12 -7.60 -2.08
CA GLU A 138 -14.60 -6.25 -2.34
C GLU A 138 -13.07 -6.12 -2.13
N GLN A 139 -12.42 -7.12 -1.52
CA GLN A 139 -10.95 -7.16 -1.41
C GLN A 139 -10.26 -7.67 -2.68
N ALA A 140 -11.02 -8.27 -3.60
CA ALA A 140 -10.54 -8.70 -4.92
C ALA A 140 -10.67 -7.61 -6.00
N MET A 141 -10.92 -6.39 -5.57
CA MET A 141 -10.93 -5.19 -6.43
C MET A 141 -9.70 -4.34 -6.19
#